data_0ce4109417c25f711aec878d957f23e2
#
_entry.id   0ce4109417c25f711aec878d957f23e2
#
_cell.length_a   1.000
_cell.length_b   1.000
_cell.length_c   1.000
_cell.angle_alpha   90.00
_cell.angle_beta   90.00
_cell.angle_gamma   90.00
#
_symmetry.space_group_name_H-M   'P 1'
#
loop_
_entity.id
_entity.type
_entity.pdbx_description
1 polymer ?
#
loop_
_entity_poly.entity_id
_entity_poly.type
_entity_poly.pdbx_seq_one_letter_code
_entity_poly.pdbx_strand_id
1 'polypeptide(L)'
;MERRTFLKSLAATGVAASLTGTGALTREAHARKKVDFGQVKDVRIDVLSETSWFDNDNLKKHIVDYGGAMTNQYTIPWDWDNAGGYMALITVTQLDGKKRKILLDSGWNNDWVDYIYEMNGIPDMLKSGEIEFMVLSHWHLDHYWGIESTLKHNPNITIYAPETYYPEDMKLLKGAHLTAKNKEGKEVHICKNDVPHTGKLVLCSPDGEKDGIYNPMPGVAIKDFDVPILLRVRGENVLYFNVKDKGIVTVTGCCHPGILSLFSYARKNFKGYKPYGCYGGLHITLFETWDPKFDDIIKGVKAFKIQRLACNHCTGWIWAEKAAAAGVPVVKGTDKYKSYAKQSSVATASNAFLTNGDHIVF
;
A
#
# COMPACT_ATOMS: atom_id res chain seq x y z
N MET A 1 -7.08 0.80 31.41
CA MET A 1 -6.09 1.75 30.86
C MET A 1 -6.85 2.86 30.14
N GLU A 2 -6.66 4.12 30.52
CA GLU A 2 -7.53 5.20 30.02
C GLU A 2 -7.30 5.45 28.52
N ARG A 3 -8.39 5.74 27.77
CA ARG A 3 -8.39 6.10 26.33
C ARG A 3 -7.32 7.15 25.95
N ARG A 4 -6.94 8.02 26.89
CA ARG A 4 -5.92 9.05 26.68
C ARG A 4 -4.50 8.52 26.53
N THR A 5 -4.17 7.37 27.09
CA THR A 5 -2.82 6.78 27.03
C THR A 5 -2.58 6.08 25.69
N PHE A 6 -3.61 5.46 25.11
CA PHE A 6 -3.51 4.82 23.79
C PHE A 6 -3.29 5.84 22.67
N LEU A 7 -4.03 6.96 22.69
CA LEU A 7 -3.87 8.03 21.69
C LEU A 7 -2.50 8.73 21.79
N LYS A 8 -1.90 8.79 22.98
CA LYS A 8 -0.55 9.35 23.16
C LYS A 8 0.55 8.46 22.59
N SER A 9 0.41 7.15 22.61
CA SER A 9 1.39 6.22 22.03
C SER A 9 1.33 6.19 20.49
N LEU A 10 0.18 6.43 19.89
CA LEU A 10 0.01 6.57 18.43
C LEU A 10 0.49 7.93 17.90
N ALA A 11 0.47 8.98 18.74
CA ALA A 11 0.91 10.32 18.37
C ALA A 11 2.43 10.52 18.47
N ALA A 12 3.15 9.63 19.13
CA ALA A 12 4.59 9.78 19.40
C ALA A 12 5.51 9.35 18.25
N THR A 13 5.01 8.80 17.15
CA THR A 13 5.82 8.45 15.98
C THR A 13 5.83 9.50 14.87
N GLY A 14 5.25 10.67 15.12
CA GLY A 14 5.42 11.84 14.26
C GLY A 14 6.74 12.55 14.59
N VAL A 15 7.77 12.37 13.78
CA VAL A 15 9.09 12.99 13.89
C VAL A 15 8.96 14.52 13.94
N ALA A 16 9.09 15.11 15.13
CA ALA A 16 9.44 16.50 15.31
C ALA A 16 10.98 16.60 15.27
N ALA A 17 11.54 16.88 14.10
CA ALA A 17 12.95 17.30 14.00
C ALA A 17 13.07 18.73 14.52
N SER A 18 13.60 18.91 15.71
CA SER A 18 14.00 20.21 16.26
C SER A 18 15.21 20.76 15.50
N LEU A 19 15.02 21.87 14.83
CA LEU A 19 16.10 22.68 14.27
C LEU A 19 16.70 23.57 15.38
N THR A 20 17.81 23.12 15.97
CA THR A 20 18.78 24.03 16.62
C THR A 20 20.18 23.46 16.44
N GLY A 21 20.96 24.12 15.60
CA GLY A 21 22.36 23.81 15.41
C GLY A 21 22.97 24.66 14.31
N THR A 22 23.38 25.89 14.65
CA THR A 22 24.22 26.73 13.80
C THR A 22 25.60 26.14 13.70
N GLY A 23 25.85 25.40 12.64
CA GLY A 23 27.16 24.97 12.22
C GLY A 23 27.25 25.13 10.71
N ALA A 24 27.94 26.17 10.24
CA ALA A 24 28.20 26.38 8.83
C ALA A 24 29.08 25.26 8.27
N LEU A 25 28.45 24.23 7.73
CA LEU A 25 29.07 23.30 6.79
C LEU A 25 28.59 23.72 5.40
N THR A 26 29.40 24.50 4.72
CA THR A 26 29.34 24.69 3.27
C THR A 26 29.68 23.34 2.61
N ARG A 27 28.74 22.41 2.61
CA ARG A 27 28.70 21.34 1.62
C ARG A 27 28.11 21.97 0.37
N GLU A 28 28.91 22.15 -0.66
CA GLU A 28 28.40 22.37 -2.02
C GLU A 28 27.39 21.27 -2.29
N ALA A 29 26.12 21.62 -2.23
CA ALA A 29 25.04 20.75 -2.66
C ALA A 29 25.14 20.67 -4.18
N HIS A 30 25.98 19.74 -4.69
CA HIS A 30 25.87 19.35 -6.08
C HIS A 30 24.42 18.99 -6.33
N ALA A 31 23.72 19.81 -7.13
CA ALA A 31 22.33 19.57 -7.49
C ALA A 31 22.23 18.14 -8.07
N ARG A 32 21.71 17.22 -7.29
CA ARG A 32 21.61 15.80 -7.69
C ARG A 32 20.84 15.76 -9.01
N LYS A 33 21.43 15.16 -10.05
CA LYS A 33 20.79 15.05 -11.37
C LYS A 33 19.45 14.37 -11.20
N LYS A 34 18.39 15.03 -11.70
CA LYS A 34 17.04 14.45 -11.63
C LYS A 34 16.95 13.22 -12.52
N VAL A 35 16.27 12.20 -12.01
CA VAL A 35 16.11 10.89 -12.65
C VAL A 35 15.10 10.99 -13.79
N ASP A 36 15.46 10.47 -14.95
CA ASP A 36 14.59 10.22 -16.08
C ASP A 36 14.38 8.71 -16.18
N PHE A 37 13.16 8.24 -15.94
CA PHE A 37 12.82 6.83 -15.98
C PHE A 37 11.87 6.47 -17.14
N GLY A 38 11.74 7.37 -18.13
CA GLY A 38 10.89 7.18 -19.29
C GLY A 38 9.44 7.63 -19.08
N GLN A 39 8.56 7.26 -19.99
CA GLN A 39 7.13 7.61 -19.97
C GLN A 39 6.25 6.45 -20.38
N VAL A 40 4.99 6.48 -19.92
CA VAL A 40 3.90 5.58 -20.35
C VAL A 40 2.78 6.40 -21.00
N LYS A 41 1.92 5.77 -21.79
CA LYS A 41 0.76 6.43 -22.42
C LYS A 41 -0.35 6.69 -21.40
N ASP A 42 -0.71 5.67 -20.64
CA ASP A 42 -1.70 5.71 -19.56
C ASP A 42 -1.45 4.59 -18.55
N VAL A 43 -2.10 4.73 -17.39
CA VAL A 43 -2.11 3.73 -16.32
C VAL A 43 -3.55 3.53 -15.88
N ARG A 44 -4.06 2.31 -16.00
CA ARG A 44 -5.34 1.87 -15.45
C ARG A 44 -5.08 1.09 -14.18
N ILE A 45 -5.82 1.40 -13.12
CA ILE A 45 -5.79 0.67 -11.85
C ILE A 45 -7.19 0.16 -11.56
N ASP A 46 -7.33 -1.16 -11.46
CA ASP A 46 -8.55 -1.85 -11.05
C ASP A 46 -8.41 -2.21 -9.57
N VAL A 47 -9.36 -1.76 -8.75
CA VAL A 47 -9.41 -2.05 -7.32
C VAL A 47 -9.93 -3.47 -7.14
N LEU A 48 -9.07 -4.41 -6.78
CA LEU A 48 -9.46 -5.78 -6.51
C LEU A 48 -10.06 -5.91 -5.11
N SER A 49 -9.33 -5.44 -4.10
CA SER A 49 -9.80 -5.38 -2.71
C SER A 49 -9.20 -4.15 -2.04
N GLU A 50 -10.00 -3.39 -1.30
CA GLU A 50 -9.55 -2.22 -0.54
C GLU A 50 -9.71 -2.39 0.97
N THR A 51 -10.33 -3.48 1.40
CA THR A 51 -10.62 -3.75 2.79
C THR A 51 -9.49 -4.50 3.47
N SER A 52 -8.96 -3.95 4.56
CA SER A 52 -7.94 -4.64 5.39
C SER A 52 -8.56 -5.57 6.42
N TRP A 53 -9.76 -5.23 6.89
CA TRP A 53 -10.52 -5.97 7.89
C TRP A 53 -12.01 -5.71 7.74
N PHE A 54 -12.87 -6.73 7.87
CA PHE A 54 -14.31 -6.57 7.75
C PHE A 54 -14.94 -5.91 8.98
N ASP A 55 -14.29 -5.98 10.14
CA ASP A 55 -14.69 -5.32 11.38
C ASP A 55 -13.48 -4.64 12.04
N ASN A 56 -13.38 -3.32 11.87
CA ASN A 56 -12.28 -2.51 12.41
C ASN A 56 -12.20 -2.52 13.94
N ASP A 57 -13.31 -2.75 14.65
CA ASP A 57 -13.28 -2.85 16.10
C ASP A 57 -12.64 -4.15 16.57
N ASN A 58 -12.80 -5.23 15.77
CA ASN A 58 -12.11 -6.49 15.99
C ASN A 58 -10.60 -6.35 15.78
N LEU A 59 -10.18 -5.70 14.70
CA LEU A 59 -8.77 -5.36 14.45
C LEU A 59 -8.16 -4.58 15.61
N LYS A 60 -8.82 -3.50 16.04
CA LYS A 60 -8.37 -2.69 17.18
C LYS A 60 -8.24 -3.51 18.45
N LYS A 61 -9.22 -4.36 18.74
CA LYS A 61 -9.25 -5.22 19.91
C LYS A 61 -8.04 -6.16 19.91
N HIS A 62 -7.74 -6.83 18.81
CA HIS A 62 -6.60 -7.72 18.71
C HIS A 62 -5.28 -6.98 18.94
N ILE A 63 -5.08 -5.82 18.33
CA ILE A 63 -3.86 -5.01 18.55
C ILE A 63 -3.71 -4.66 20.03
N VAL A 64 -4.78 -4.16 20.68
CA VAL A 64 -4.73 -3.73 22.08
C VAL A 64 -4.51 -4.90 23.02
N ASP A 65 -5.20 -6.02 22.80
CA ASP A 65 -5.16 -7.19 23.68
C ASP A 65 -3.79 -7.89 23.72
N TYR A 66 -3.00 -7.73 22.67
CA TYR A 66 -1.71 -8.44 22.48
C TYR A 66 -0.49 -7.52 22.47
N GLY A 67 -0.57 -6.32 23.04
CA GLY A 67 0.60 -5.49 23.30
C GLY A 67 0.64 -4.15 22.58
N GLY A 68 -0.39 -3.83 21.79
CA GLY A 68 -0.51 -2.54 21.11
C GLY A 68 0.25 -2.46 19.80
N ALA A 69 0.36 -1.24 19.26
CA ALA A 69 0.91 -0.96 17.94
C ALA A 69 2.39 -1.34 17.75
N MET A 70 3.13 -1.55 18.83
CA MET A 70 4.56 -1.88 18.81
C MET A 70 4.83 -3.37 18.98
N THR A 71 3.81 -4.22 19.01
CA THR A 71 3.98 -5.66 19.04
C THR A 71 4.32 -6.23 17.66
N ASN A 72 4.83 -7.46 17.60
CA ASN A 72 5.06 -8.14 16.35
C ASN A 72 3.74 -8.75 15.83
N GLN A 73 3.39 -8.52 14.58
CA GLN A 73 2.15 -9.06 13.97
C GLN A 73 2.06 -10.59 14.08
N TYR A 74 3.17 -11.33 14.07
CA TYR A 74 3.21 -12.78 14.17
C TYR A 74 2.99 -13.32 15.59
N THR A 75 2.84 -12.46 16.58
CA THR A 75 2.53 -12.86 17.96
C THR A 75 1.06 -12.64 18.33
N ILE A 76 0.27 -12.08 17.43
CA ILE A 76 -1.16 -11.82 17.62
C ILE A 76 -1.96 -12.95 16.98
N PRO A 77 -2.86 -13.61 17.73
CA PRO A 77 -3.79 -14.61 17.18
C PRO A 77 -4.96 -13.91 16.50
N TRP A 78 -4.73 -13.43 15.28
CA TRP A 78 -5.72 -12.72 14.49
C TRP A 78 -6.94 -13.59 14.19
N ASP A 79 -8.09 -12.96 14.02
CA ASP A 79 -9.28 -13.59 13.48
C ASP A 79 -9.16 -13.69 11.95
N TRP A 80 -8.68 -14.82 11.48
CA TRP A 80 -8.46 -15.09 10.06
C TRP A 80 -9.73 -14.95 9.22
N ASP A 81 -10.88 -15.40 9.73
CA ASP A 81 -12.14 -15.43 8.98
C ASP A 81 -12.71 -14.03 8.75
N ASN A 82 -12.23 -13.05 9.53
CA ASN A 82 -12.65 -11.65 9.42
C ASN A 82 -11.63 -10.77 8.69
N ALA A 83 -10.80 -11.33 7.83
CA ALA A 83 -9.73 -10.64 7.12
C ALA A 83 -10.00 -10.54 5.62
N GLY A 84 -9.78 -9.35 5.03
CA GLY A 84 -9.89 -9.10 3.59
C GLY A 84 -8.54 -8.79 2.97
N GLY A 85 -8.06 -7.59 3.19
CA GLY A 85 -6.78 -7.08 2.73
C GLY A 85 -6.87 -6.23 1.47
N TYR A 86 -5.73 -5.75 1.04
CA TYR A 86 -5.57 -4.78 -0.04
C TYR A 86 -4.89 -5.39 -1.27
N MET A 87 -5.45 -5.11 -2.43
CA MET A 87 -4.91 -5.56 -3.73
C MET A 87 -5.39 -4.67 -4.86
N ALA A 88 -4.54 -4.47 -5.87
CA ALA A 88 -4.93 -3.82 -7.11
C ALA A 88 -4.25 -4.45 -8.33
N LEU A 89 -4.95 -4.48 -9.46
CA LEU A 89 -4.38 -4.82 -10.76
C LEU A 89 -4.07 -3.52 -11.52
N ILE A 90 -2.81 -3.34 -11.89
CA ILE A 90 -2.34 -2.16 -12.60
C ILE A 90 -2.03 -2.57 -14.05
N THR A 91 -2.70 -1.93 -15.00
CA THR A 91 -2.41 -2.07 -16.44
C THR A 91 -1.71 -0.81 -16.93
N VAL A 92 -0.48 -0.98 -17.39
CA VAL A 92 0.35 0.09 -17.95
C VAL A 92 0.32 0.00 -19.47
N THR A 93 -0.16 1.05 -20.15
CA THR A 93 -0.06 1.16 -21.60
C THR A 93 1.23 1.88 -21.97
N GLN A 94 2.16 1.19 -22.62
CA GLN A 94 3.41 1.77 -23.11
C GLN A 94 3.16 2.73 -24.28
N LEU A 95 4.14 3.55 -24.65
CA LEU A 95 4.02 4.52 -25.74
C LEU A 95 3.78 3.87 -27.12
N ASP A 96 4.21 2.63 -27.28
CA ASP A 96 3.95 1.80 -28.49
C ASP A 96 2.57 1.13 -28.48
N GLY A 97 1.79 1.32 -27.44
CA GLY A 97 0.46 0.73 -27.25
C GLY A 97 0.46 -0.65 -26.59
N LYS A 98 1.62 -1.26 -26.31
CA LYS A 98 1.70 -2.52 -25.58
C LYS A 98 1.18 -2.33 -24.16
N LYS A 99 0.28 -3.23 -23.73
CA LYS A 99 -0.21 -3.29 -22.34
C LYS A 99 0.61 -4.26 -21.53
N ARG A 100 0.95 -3.86 -20.31
CA ARG A 100 1.70 -4.65 -19.33
C ARG A 100 0.97 -4.61 -17.99
N LYS A 101 0.90 -5.75 -17.31
CA LYS A 101 0.15 -5.87 -16.06
C LYS A 101 1.05 -6.12 -14.86
N ILE A 102 0.71 -5.48 -13.76
CA ILE A 102 1.41 -5.55 -12.48
C ILE A 102 0.35 -5.83 -11.42
N LEU A 103 0.63 -6.75 -10.50
CA LEU A 103 -0.18 -6.95 -9.31
C LEU A 103 0.44 -6.15 -8.15
N LEU A 104 -0.36 -5.36 -7.46
CA LEU A 104 0.03 -4.63 -6.25
C LEU A 104 -0.63 -5.30 -5.06
N ASP A 105 0.21 -5.82 -4.15
CA ASP A 105 -0.16 -6.55 -2.94
C ASP A 105 -0.97 -7.83 -3.17
N SER A 106 -1.20 -8.62 -2.12
CA SER A 106 -1.82 -9.94 -2.20
C SER A 106 -2.92 -10.19 -1.16
N GLY A 107 -3.35 -9.13 -0.46
CA GLY A 107 -4.41 -9.27 0.55
C GLY A 107 -3.98 -10.04 1.79
N TRP A 108 -4.98 -10.52 2.54
CA TRP A 108 -4.77 -11.17 3.83
C TRP A 108 -5.24 -12.63 3.86
N ASN A 109 -6.50 -12.87 3.53
CA ASN A 109 -7.15 -14.18 3.63
C ASN A 109 -7.19 -14.84 2.25
N ASN A 110 -6.59 -16.03 2.11
CA ASN A 110 -6.54 -16.73 0.83
C ASN A 110 -7.92 -17.02 0.24
N ASP A 111 -8.92 -17.38 1.05
CA ASP A 111 -10.27 -17.66 0.55
C ASP A 111 -10.95 -16.41 -0.03
N TRP A 112 -10.72 -15.26 0.60
CA TRP A 112 -11.18 -13.98 0.08
C TRP A 112 -10.43 -13.60 -1.20
N VAL A 113 -9.11 -13.74 -1.22
CA VAL A 113 -8.27 -13.41 -2.38
C VAL A 113 -8.64 -14.30 -3.56
N ASP A 114 -8.84 -15.59 -3.35
CA ASP A 114 -9.27 -16.55 -4.38
C ASP A 114 -10.60 -16.15 -5.00
N TYR A 115 -11.57 -15.82 -4.16
CA TYR A 115 -12.88 -15.35 -4.62
C TYR A 115 -12.76 -14.10 -5.50
N ILE A 116 -11.97 -13.10 -5.05
CA ILE A 116 -11.72 -11.87 -5.81
C ILE A 116 -10.96 -12.16 -7.11
N TYR A 117 -10.00 -13.05 -7.09
CA TYR A 117 -9.22 -13.44 -8.26
C TYR A 117 -10.09 -14.09 -9.33
N GLU A 118 -10.92 -15.04 -8.96
CA GLU A 118 -11.86 -15.68 -9.89
C GLU A 118 -12.81 -14.65 -10.54
N MET A 119 -13.37 -13.75 -9.74
CA MET A 119 -14.26 -12.69 -10.26
C MET A 119 -13.58 -11.77 -11.30
N ASN A 120 -12.26 -11.64 -11.24
CA ASN A 120 -11.50 -10.70 -12.09
C ASN A 120 -10.62 -11.39 -13.14
N GLY A 121 -10.70 -12.73 -13.28
CA GLY A 121 -9.90 -13.50 -14.25
C GLY A 121 -8.40 -13.47 -13.97
N ILE A 122 -7.99 -13.20 -12.74
CA ILE A 122 -6.57 -13.12 -12.33
C ILE A 122 -5.85 -14.47 -12.49
N PRO A 123 -6.47 -15.64 -12.18
CA PRO A 123 -5.81 -16.92 -12.32
C PRO A 123 -5.24 -17.19 -13.72
N ASP A 124 -6.00 -16.88 -14.77
CA ASP A 124 -5.54 -17.09 -16.14
C ASP A 124 -4.45 -16.09 -16.55
N MET A 125 -4.53 -14.84 -16.08
CA MET A 125 -3.48 -13.84 -16.30
C MET A 125 -2.17 -14.20 -15.60
N LEU A 126 -2.22 -14.82 -14.43
CA LEU A 126 -1.04 -15.32 -13.72
C LEU A 126 -0.43 -16.54 -14.43
N LYS A 127 -1.25 -17.53 -14.81
CA LYS A 127 -0.82 -18.75 -15.51
C LYS A 127 -0.19 -18.44 -16.88
N SER A 128 -0.75 -17.49 -17.61
CA SER A 128 -0.26 -17.08 -18.94
C SER A 128 0.97 -16.17 -18.86
N GLY A 129 1.31 -15.63 -17.69
CA GLY A 129 2.37 -14.63 -17.54
C GLY A 129 1.96 -13.23 -18.03
N GLU A 130 0.69 -12.97 -18.25
CA GLU A 130 0.18 -11.64 -18.60
C GLU A 130 0.42 -10.64 -17.45
N ILE A 131 0.32 -11.10 -16.18
CA ILE A 131 0.82 -10.37 -15.02
C ILE A 131 2.32 -10.65 -14.92
N GLU A 132 3.14 -9.65 -15.28
CA GLU A 132 4.57 -9.81 -15.44
C GLU A 132 5.33 -9.86 -14.11
N PHE A 133 4.85 -9.12 -13.12
CA PHE A 133 5.43 -9.13 -11.76
C PHE A 133 4.43 -8.60 -10.73
N MET A 134 4.76 -8.88 -9.48
CA MET A 134 4.07 -8.36 -8.30
C MET A 134 4.95 -7.34 -7.59
N VAL A 135 4.34 -6.30 -7.02
CA VAL A 135 4.96 -5.40 -6.06
C VAL A 135 4.26 -5.58 -4.73
N LEU A 136 4.99 -5.99 -3.71
CA LEU A 136 4.53 -5.87 -2.33
C LEU A 136 4.89 -4.47 -1.84
N SER A 137 3.87 -3.72 -1.44
CA SER A 137 4.08 -2.38 -0.89
C SER A 137 4.85 -2.47 0.42
N HIS A 138 4.44 -3.33 1.32
CA HIS A 138 5.09 -3.59 2.61
C HIS A 138 4.61 -4.93 3.20
N TRP A 139 5.23 -5.36 4.31
CA TRP A 139 5.01 -6.68 4.89
C TRP A 139 3.89 -6.75 5.92
N HIS A 140 2.94 -5.82 5.97
CA HIS A 140 1.75 -5.98 6.81
C HIS A 140 0.87 -7.13 6.35
N LEU A 141 0.23 -7.76 7.33
CA LEU A 141 -0.64 -8.92 7.19
C LEU A 141 -1.69 -8.74 6.08
N ASP A 142 -2.31 -7.59 6.01
CA ASP A 142 -3.39 -7.27 5.08
C ASP A 142 -2.92 -6.92 3.64
N HIS A 143 -1.61 -6.88 3.40
CA HIS A 143 -0.98 -6.69 2.09
C HIS A 143 -0.25 -7.93 1.57
N TYR A 144 0.06 -8.89 2.46
CA TYR A 144 0.98 -9.96 2.11
C TYR A 144 0.49 -11.37 2.45
N TRP A 145 -0.30 -11.60 3.50
CA TRP A 145 -0.59 -12.95 3.99
C TRP A 145 -1.47 -13.79 3.06
N GLY A 146 -2.13 -13.18 2.08
CA GLY A 146 -2.86 -13.88 1.01
C GLY A 146 -1.99 -14.34 -0.17
N ILE A 147 -0.66 -14.38 -0.01
CA ILE A 147 0.29 -14.65 -1.10
C ILE A 147 0.12 -16.02 -1.78
N GLU A 148 -0.38 -17.04 -1.07
CA GLU A 148 -0.64 -18.36 -1.63
C GLU A 148 -1.56 -18.29 -2.85
N SER A 149 -2.59 -17.43 -2.80
CA SER A 149 -3.53 -17.25 -3.91
C SER A 149 -2.87 -16.77 -5.21
N THR A 150 -1.77 -16.04 -5.09
CA THR A 150 -0.95 -15.69 -6.26
C THR A 150 -0.05 -16.85 -6.69
N LEU A 151 0.66 -17.44 -5.72
CA LEU A 151 1.71 -18.43 -5.99
C LEU A 151 1.15 -19.74 -6.54
N LYS A 152 -0.04 -20.18 -6.16
CA LYS A 152 -0.67 -21.39 -6.71
C LYS A 152 -0.95 -21.30 -8.21
N HIS A 153 -1.03 -20.10 -8.77
CA HIS A 153 -1.22 -19.88 -10.21
C HIS A 153 0.07 -19.53 -10.93
N ASN A 154 1.02 -18.86 -10.25
CA ASN A 154 2.35 -18.56 -10.78
C ASN A 154 3.41 -18.51 -9.67
N PRO A 155 3.98 -19.66 -9.27
CA PRO A 155 5.02 -19.70 -8.24
C PRO A 155 6.34 -19.02 -8.67
N ASN A 156 6.51 -18.78 -9.98
CA ASN A 156 7.71 -18.17 -10.57
C ASN A 156 7.57 -16.67 -10.81
N ILE A 157 6.47 -16.03 -10.39
CA ILE A 157 6.27 -14.60 -10.59
C ILE A 157 7.42 -13.80 -9.97
N THR A 158 7.92 -12.78 -10.67
CA THR A 158 8.90 -11.86 -10.07
C THR A 158 8.21 -11.01 -9.01
N ILE A 159 8.80 -10.93 -7.81
CA ILE A 159 8.27 -10.13 -6.70
C ILE A 159 9.28 -9.02 -6.36
N TYR A 160 8.82 -7.76 -6.29
CA TYR A 160 9.52 -6.64 -5.69
C TYR A 160 8.96 -6.39 -4.30
N ALA A 161 9.78 -6.48 -3.25
CA ALA A 161 9.36 -6.31 -1.86
C ALA A 161 10.40 -5.47 -1.09
N PRO A 162 10.04 -4.76 -0.01
CA PRO A 162 11.02 -4.07 0.82
C PRO A 162 12.08 -5.03 1.38
N GLU A 163 13.33 -4.57 1.45
CA GLU A 163 14.43 -5.41 1.97
C GLU A 163 14.35 -5.68 3.47
N THR A 164 13.59 -4.84 4.20
CA THR A 164 13.38 -5.00 5.64
C THR A 164 12.18 -5.88 5.89
N TYR A 165 12.39 -7.07 6.45
CA TYR A 165 11.36 -8.09 6.70
C TYR A 165 11.61 -8.84 8.01
N TYR A 166 10.57 -9.50 8.52
CA TYR A 166 10.70 -10.50 9.56
C TYR A 166 11.13 -11.86 9.00
N PRO A 167 11.81 -12.71 9.79
CA PRO A 167 12.07 -14.09 9.39
C PRO A 167 10.80 -14.86 8.99
N GLU A 168 9.68 -14.56 9.62
CA GLU A 168 8.36 -15.15 9.35
C GLU A 168 7.84 -14.79 7.95
N ASP A 169 8.11 -13.58 7.46
CA ASP A 169 7.75 -13.17 6.08
C ASP A 169 8.43 -14.09 5.06
N MET A 170 9.72 -14.36 5.25
CA MET A 170 10.46 -15.28 4.38
C MET A 170 10.01 -16.73 4.53
N LYS A 171 9.63 -17.17 5.72
CA LYS A 171 9.07 -18.52 5.92
C LYS A 171 7.76 -18.67 5.16
N LEU A 172 6.85 -17.70 5.27
CA LEU A 172 5.58 -17.70 4.56
C LEU A 172 5.82 -17.75 3.04
N LEU A 173 6.72 -16.93 2.50
CA LEU A 173 7.05 -16.92 1.08
C LEU A 173 7.65 -18.26 0.58
N LYS A 174 8.33 -19.00 1.44
CA LYS A 174 8.92 -20.31 1.15
C LYS A 174 7.97 -21.50 1.40
N GLY A 175 6.74 -21.25 1.72
CA GLY A 175 5.75 -22.28 2.04
C GLY A 175 5.77 -22.66 3.52
N ALA A 176 4.99 -21.96 4.35
CA ALA A 176 4.88 -22.23 5.77
C ALA A 176 3.47 -21.98 6.30
N HIS A 177 3.14 -22.66 7.39
CA HIS A 177 1.98 -22.36 8.23
C HIS A 177 2.47 -21.63 9.47
N LEU A 178 1.95 -20.44 9.72
CA LEU A 178 2.34 -19.63 10.86
C LEU A 178 1.24 -19.64 11.91
N THR A 179 1.66 -19.71 13.16
CA THR A 179 0.78 -19.79 14.35
C THR A 179 1.17 -18.73 15.37
N ALA A 180 0.20 -18.31 16.16
CA ALA A 180 0.42 -17.49 17.36
C ALA A 180 -0.20 -18.18 18.58
N LYS A 181 0.18 -17.72 19.79
CA LYS A 181 -0.41 -18.22 21.04
C LYS A 181 -1.52 -17.30 21.49
N ASN A 182 -2.69 -17.88 21.76
CA ASN A 182 -3.78 -17.15 22.41
C ASN A 182 -3.51 -16.93 23.90
N LYS A 183 -4.44 -16.27 24.61
CA LYS A 183 -4.32 -15.94 26.05
C LYS A 183 -4.19 -17.17 26.95
N GLU A 184 -4.69 -18.31 26.50
CA GLU A 184 -4.61 -19.61 27.19
C GLU A 184 -3.31 -20.36 26.85
N GLY A 185 -2.43 -19.79 26.04
CA GLY A 185 -1.18 -20.40 25.59
C GLY A 185 -1.33 -21.46 24.51
N LYS A 186 -2.54 -21.64 23.96
CA LYS A 186 -2.83 -22.56 22.86
C LYS A 186 -2.37 -21.94 21.53
N GLU A 187 -1.72 -22.74 20.69
CA GLU A 187 -1.41 -22.34 19.33
C GLU A 187 -2.68 -22.23 18.49
N VAL A 188 -2.81 -21.11 17.76
CA VAL A 188 -3.85 -20.86 16.78
C VAL A 188 -3.21 -20.48 15.46
N HIS A 189 -3.82 -20.90 14.37
CA HIS A 189 -3.40 -20.57 13.02
C HIS A 189 -3.62 -19.06 12.75
N ILE A 190 -2.67 -18.43 12.08
CA ILE A 190 -2.76 -17.01 11.70
C ILE A 190 -2.62 -16.74 10.20
N CYS A 191 -1.82 -17.50 9.49
CA CYS A 191 -1.70 -17.46 8.03
C CYS A 191 -0.94 -18.70 7.52
N LYS A 192 -1.12 -19.00 6.23
CA LYS A 192 -0.44 -20.15 5.59
C LYS A 192 -0.08 -19.83 4.13
N ASN A 193 0.91 -20.54 3.67
CA ASN A 193 1.20 -20.71 2.27
C ASN A 193 1.70 -22.14 2.04
N ASP A 194 1.01 -22.92 1.20
CA ASP A 194 1.40 -24.28 0.82
C ASP A 194 2.26 -24.30 -0.45
N VAL A 195 2.41 -23.16 -1.14
CA VAL A 195 3.12 -23.07 -2.42
C VAL A 195 4.35 -22.16 -2.29
N PRO A 196 5.57 -22.72 -2.23
CA PRO A 196 6.77 -21.91 -2.13
C PRO A 196 6.98 -21.05 -3.39
N HIS A 197 7.38 -19.81 -3.18
CA HIS A 197 7.86 -18.94 -4.26
C HIS A 197 9.20 -19.46 -4.80
N THR A 198 9.28 -19.61 -6.12
CA THR A 198 10.47 -20.13 -6.82
C THR A 198 11.02 -19.15 -7.87
N GLY A 199 10.36 -18.02 -8.05
CA GLY A 199 10.75 -16.97 -8.99
C GLY A 199 11.82 -16.01 -8.45
N LYS A 200 12.01 -14.92 -9.17
CA LYS A 200 12.94 -13.85 -8.77
C LYS A 200 12.31 -13.01 -7.65
N LEU A 201 13.00 -12.92 -6.52
CA LEU A 201 12.69 -11.98 -5.44
C LEU A 201 13.68 -10.80 -5.49
N VAL A 202 13.18 -9.59 -5.68
CA VAL A 202 13.95 -8.34 -5.64
C VAL A 202 13.63 -7.64 -4.32
N LEU A 203 14.58 -7.69 -3.40
CA LEU A 203 14.47 -6.94 -2.14
C LEU A 203 14.89 -5.50 -2.40
N CYS A 204 13.91 -4.62 -2.33
CA CYS A 204 14.08 -3.21 -2.62
C CYS A 204 14.66 -2.48 -1.40
N SER A 205 15.75 -1.74 -1.62
CA SER A 205 16.37 -0.89 -0.62
C SER A 205 16.12 0.60 -0.91
N PRO A 206 16.29 1.47 0.09
CA PRO A 206 16.19 2.92 -0.10
C PRO A 206 17.19 3.48 -1.10
N ASP A 207 18.30 2.82 -1.32
CA ASP A 207 19.32 3.25 -2.29
C ASP A 207 18.93 2.92 -3.75
N GLY A 208 18.00 1.98 -3.93
CA GLY A 208 17.54 1.53 -5.24
C GLY A 208 18.61 0.76 -6.02
N GLU A 209 18.27 0.31 -7.21
CA GLU A 209 19.21 -0.31 -8.14
C GLU A 209 20.03 0.77 -8.87
N LYS A 210 19.38 1.86 -9.28
CA LYS A 210 20.03 2.98 -9.95
C LYS A 210 19.34 4.30 -9.60
N ASP A 211 20.11 5.32 -9.28
CA ASP A 211 19.62 6.67 -8.99
C ASP A 211 18.56 6.71 -7.86
N GLY A 212 18.56 5.72 -6.96
CA GLY A 212 17.64 5.62 -5.83
C GLY A 212 16.26 5.03 -6.16
N ILE A 213 16.11 4.36 -7.30
CA ILE A 213 14.90 3.68 -7.75
C ILE A 213 15.19 2.35 -8.42
N TYR A 214 14.15 1.50 -8.53
CA TYR A 214 14.09 0.35 -9.44
C TYR A 214 13.22 0.73 -10.63
N ASN A 215 13.65 0.43 -11.85
CA ASN A 215 12.93 0.78 -13.08
C ASN A 215 12.61 -0.49 -13.88
N PRO A 216 11.55 -1.24 -13.52
CA PRO A 216 11.24 -2.53 -14.16
C PRO A 216 10.80 -2.40 -15.62
N MET A 217 10.31 -1.23 -16.01
CA MET A 217 9.93 -0.91 -17.39
C MET A 217 9.90 0.62 -17.61
N PRO A 218 10.02 1.10 -18.87
CA PRO A 218 9.96 2.53 -19.17
C PRO A 218 8.71 3.19 -18.56
N GLY A 219 8.92 4.31 -17.89
CA GLY A 219 7.87 5.12 -17.26
C GLY A 219 7.32 4.59 -15.95
N VAL A 220 7.91 3.53 -15.39
CA VAL A 220 7.54 2.96 -14.08
C VAL A 220 8.76 2.96 -13.16
N ALA A 221 8.65 3.58 -12.00
CA ALA A 221 9.70 3.56 -10.98
C ALA A 221 9.14 3.03 -9.67
N ILE A 222 9.88 2.15 -9.01
CA ILE A 222 9.63 1.68 -7.64
C ILE A 222 10.66 2.35 -6.74
N LYS A 223 10.20 2.94 -5.64
CA LYS A 223 11.04 3.56 -4.61
C LYS A 223 10.69 2.97 -3.25
N ASP A 224 11.65 2.35 -2.59
CA ASP A 224 11.52 1.96 -1.20
C ASP A 224 11.78 3.14 -0.26
N PHE A 225 10.89 3.35 0.69
CA PHE A 225 11.03 4.32 1.76
C PHE A 225 11.24 3.60 3.08
N ASP A 226 12.43 3.74 3.64
CA ASP A 226 12.79 3.16 4.93
C ASP A 226 12.12 3.92 6.09
N VAL A 227 10.90 3.55 6.41
CA VAL A 227 10.11 4.13 7.52
C VAL A 227 9.66 3.05 8.50
N PRO A 228 9.67 3.33 9.80
CA PRO A 228 9.08 2.43 10.80
C PRO A 228 7.55 2.50 10.71
N ILE A 229 6.92 1.34 10.82
CA ILE A 229 5.49 1.14 10.65
C ILE A 229 4.92 0.45 11.89
N LEU A 230 3.59 0.50 12.08
CA LEU A 230 2.87 -0.29 13.08
C LEU A 230 3.28 -1.77 13.02
N LEU A 231 3.14 -2.49 14.15
CA LEU A 231 3.44 -3.92 14.25
C LEU A 231 4.90 -4.25 13.92
N ARG A 232 5.79 -3.27 14.12
CA ARG A 232 7.25 -3.35 13.91
C ARG A 232 7.68 -3.63 12.45
N VAL A 233 6.79 -3.51 11.48
CA VAL A 233 7.14 -3.59 10.06
C VAL A 233 7.96 -2.35 9.66
N ARG A 234 8.82 -2.46 8.67
CA ARG A 234 9.67 -1.39 8.18
C ARG A 234 9.80 -1.44 6.67
N GLY A 235 9.84 -0.28 6.04
CA GLY A 235 9.97 -0.13 4.59
C GLY A 235 8.64 -0.16 3.86
N GLU A 236 8.50 0.73 2.87
CA GLU A 236 7.35 0.73 1.95
C GLU A 236 7.78 1.07 0.54
N ASN A 237 7.47 0.17 -0.40
CA ASN A 237 7.60 0.38 -1.83
C ASN A 237 6.46 1.26 -2.35
N VAL A 238 6.82 2.33 -3.05
CA VAL A 238 5.90 3.24 -3.72
C VAL A 238 6.20 3.22 -5.22
N LEU A 239 5.15 3.11 -6.05
CA LEU A 239 5.29 3.17 -7.50
C LEU A 239 5.04 4.60 -7.99
N TYR A 240 5.82 5.00 -8.97
CA TYR A 240 5.63 6.24 -9.71
C TYR A 240 5.50 5.94 -11.20
N PHE A 241 4.50 6.52 -11.81
CA PHE A 241 4.26 6.42 -13.25
C PHE A 241 4.39 7.81 -13.88
N ASN A 242 5.21 7.92 -14.92
CA ASN A 242 5.35 9.17 -15.66
C ASN A 242 4.45 9.10 -16.90
N VAL A 243 3.23 9.59 -16.74
CA VAL A 243 2.21 9.55 -17.79
C VAL A 243 2.43 10.71 -18.76
N LYS A 244 2.62 10.36 -20.05
CA LYS A 244 2.89 11.33 -21.11
C LYS A 244 1.83 12.42 -21.16
N ASP A 245 2.25 13.67 -21.33
CA ASP A 245 1.45 14.89 -21.39
C ASP A 245 0.66 15.24 -20.11
N LYS A 246 0.57 14.31 -19.15
CA LYS A 246 -0.16 14.49 -17.87
C LYS A 246 0.78 14.75 -16.70
N GLY A 247 1.75 13.88 -16.43
CA GLY A 247 2.72 14.03 -15.35
C GLY A 247 2.84 12.78 -14.47
N ILE A 248 3.30 12.97 -13.24
CA ILE A 248 3.58 11.88 -12.29
C ILE A 248 2.31 11.45 -11.57
N VAL A 249 2.04 10.14 -11.62
CA VAL A 249 1.06 9.44 -10.78
C VAL A 249 1.82 8.67 -9.71
N THR A 250 1.44 8.87 -8.45
CA THR A 250 1.99 8.15 -7.29
C THR A 250 1.02 7.05 -6.90
N VAL A 251 1.52 5.82 -6.70
CA VAL A 251 0.71 4.67 -6.28
C VAL A 251 1.34 4.03 -5.05
N THR A 252 0.56 3.80 -4.02
CA THR A 252 1.01 3.32 -2.70
C THR A 252 0.04 2.28 -2.14
N GLY A 253 0.50 1.41 -1.25
CA GLY A 253 -0.36 0.52 -0.47
C GLY A 253 -1.03 1.27 0.70
N CYS A 254 -0.22 1.72 1.66
CA CYS A 254 -0.68 2.43 2.86
C CYS A 254 -0.14 3.84 3.02
N CYS A 255 0.89 4.22 2.28
CA CYS A 255 1.47 5.57 2.37
C CYS A 255 2.07 5.93 3.75
N HIS A 256 2.71 4.97 4.42
CA HIS A 256 3.34 5.24 5.72
C HIS A 256 4.39 6.35 5.71
N PRO A 257 5.12 6.63 4.59
CA PRO A 257 5.98 7.81 4.50
C PRO A 257 5.21 9.15 4.54
N GLY A 258 3.88 9.10 4.35
CA GLY A 258 3.00 10.25 4.23
C GLY A 258 2.95 10.84 2.82
N ILE A 259 1.74 11.13 2.33
CA ILE A 259 1.47 11.58 0.96
C ILE A 259 2.29 12.82 0.56
N LEU A 260 2.51 13.77 1.48
CA LEU A 260 3.30 14.97 1.22
C LEU A 260 4.78 14.64 1.01
N SER A 261 5.31 13.65 1.71
CA SER A 261 6.68 13.15 1.54
C SER A 261 6.84 12.50 0.16
N LEU A 262 5.85 11.69 -0.27
CA LEU A 262 5.87 11.05 -1.59
C LEU A 262 5.89 12.08 -2.72
N PHE A 263 5.04 13.10 -2.65
CA PHE A 263 5.00 14.17 -3.65
C PHE A 263 6.27 15.03 -3.62
N SER A 264 6.79 15.31 -2.43
CA SER A 264 8.04 16.08 -2.26
C SER A 264 9.23 15.32 -2.83
N TYR A 265 9.31 14.00 -2.60
CA TYR A 265 10.32 13.14 -3.19
C TYR A 265 10.27 13.20 -4.72
N ALA A 266 9.11 12.98 -5.33
CA ALA A 266 8.94 12.98 -6.77
C ALA A 266 9.32 14.36 -7.36
N ARG A 267 8.87 15.46 -6.76
CA ARG A 267 9.21 16.84 -7.16
C ARG A 267 10.72 17.12 -7.13
N LYS A 268 11.40 16.59 -6.12
CA LYS A 268 12.84 16.81 -5.93
C LYS A 268 13.67 15.97 -6.90
N ASN A 269 13.26 14.73 -7.16
CA ASN A 269 14.12 13.72 -7.78
C ASN A 269 13.78 13.42 -9.24
N PHE A 270 12.54 13.62 -9.71
CA PHE A 270 12.18 13.23 -11.08
C PHE A 270 12.28 14.40 -12.06
N LYS A 271 12.88 14.11 -13.25
CA LYS A 271 13.00 15.07 -14.33
C LYS A 271 11.62 15.42 -14.88
N GLY A 272 11.39 16.70 -15.15
CA GLY A 272 10.12 17.16 -15.71
C GLY A 272 8.90 16.95 -14.80
N TYR A 273 9.11 16.83 -13.47
CA TYR A 273 8.02 16.59 -12.52
C TYR A 273 6.87 17.58 -12.72
N LYS A 274 5.68 17.02 -12.94
CA LYS A 274 4.40 17.68 -12.93
C LYS A 274 3.45 16.82 -12.10
N PRO A 275 2.83 17.32 -11.02
CA PRO A 275 1.92 16.50 -10.23
C PRO A 275 0.65 16.24 -11.04
N TYR A 276 0.23 14.97 -11.10
CA TYR A 276 -0.99 14.61 -11.82
C TYR A 276 -1.98 13.85 -10.96
N GLY A 277 -1.58 12.74 -10.36
CA GLY A 277 -2.51 11.94 -9.58
C GLY A 277 -1.86 11.13 -8.46
N CYS A 278 -2.74 10.56 -7.62
CA CYS A 278 -2.36 9.60 -6.60
C CYS A 278 -3.43 8.52 -6.49
N TYR A 279 -3.00 7.27 -6.21
CA TYR A 279 -3.87 6.15 -5.91
C TYR A 279 -3.34 5.39 -4.70
N GLY A 280 -4.25 4.91 -3.83
CA GLY A 280 -3.98 3.97 -2.74
C GLY A 280 -4.45 4.41 -1.37
N GLY A 281 -4.11 3.64 -0.36
CA GLY A 281 -4.30 3.98 1.05
C GLY A 281 -3.39 5.14 1.47
N LEU A 282 -3.84 5.98 2.38
CA LEU A 282 -3.09 7.16 2.83
C LEU A 282 -2.78 7.16 4.33
N HIS A 283 -3.23 6.15 5.05
CA HIS A 283 -3.01 5.92 6.48
C HIS A 283 -3.26 7.15 7.37
N ILE A 284 -4.42 7.81 7.18
CA ILE A 284 -4.73 9.06 7.88
C ILE A 284 -5.77 8.85 8.98
N THR A 285 -7.00 8.44 8.64
CA THR A 285 -8.06 8.19 9.62
C THR A 285 -8.48 6.72 9.65
N LEU A 286 -7.51 5.83 9.71
CA LEU A 286 -7.71 4.37 9.73
C LEU A 286 -8.82 3.89 10.69
N PHE A 287 -8.97 4.56 11.83
CA PHE A 287 -9.97 4.24 12.84
C PHE A 287 -11.12 5.25 12.89
N GLU A 288 -11.37 5.98 11.80
CA GLU A 288 -12.45 6.95 11.66
C GLU A 288 -12.53 7.96 12.81
N THR A 289 -11.36 8.44 13.26
CA THR A 289 -11.24 9.49 14.29
C THR A 289 -10.54 10.71 13.68
N TRP A 290 -11.04 11.92 13.99
CA TRP A 290 -10.46 13.16 13.51
C TRP A 290 -9.42 13.74 14.47
N ASP A 291 -8.28 14.14 13.94
CA ASP A 291 -7.30 14.97 14.63
C ASP A 291 -7.15 16.29 13.83
N PRO A 292 -7.21 17.48 14.46
CA PRO A 292 -7.08 18.75 13.74
C PRO A 292 -5.85 18.88 12.86
N LYS A 293 -4.76 18.17 13.15
CA LYS A 293 -3.55 18.15 12.28
C LYS A 293 -3.81 17.57 10.89
N PHE A 294 -4.88 16.80 10.70
CA PHE A 294 -5.24 16.26 9.38
C PHE A 294 -5.72 17.35 8.42
N ASP A 295 -6.16 18.52 8.93
CA ASP A 295 -6.43 19.69 8.09
C ASP A 295 -5.16 20.20 7.39
N ASP A 296 -4.00 20.07 8.01
CA ASP A 296 -2.72 20.47 7.41
C ASP A 296 -2.30 19.51 6.28
N ILE A 297 -2.66 18.22 6.38
CA ILE A 297 -2.49 17.28 5.26
C ILE A 297 -3.36 17.71 4.07
N ILE A 298 -4.63 18.07 4.30
CA ILE A 298 -5.54 18.56 3.25
C ILE A 298 -4.95 19.81 2.57
N LYS A 299 -4.50 20.79 3.37
CA LYS A 299 -3.85 22.01 2.85
C LYS A 299 -2.61 21.69 2.00
N GLY A 300 -1.77 20.77 2.51
CA GLY A 300 -0.57 20.31 1.82
C GLY A 300 -0.87 19.64 0.47
N VAL A 301 -1.83 18.74 0.42
CA VAL A 301 -2.27 18.06 -0.82
C VAL A 301 -2.78 19.09 -1.84
N LYS A 302 -3.60 20.04 -1.42
CA LYS A 302 -4.07 21.15 -2.28
C LYS A 302 -2.92 21.97 -2.85
N ALA A 303 -1.87 22.24 -2.05
CA ALA A 303 -0.70 23.00 -2.49
C ALA A 303 0.10 22.30 -3.59
N PHE A 304 0.05 20.96 -3.68
CA PHE A 304 0.65 20.20 -4.78
C PHE A 304 -0.13 20.29 -6.09
N LYS A 305 -1.41 20.75 -6.06
CA LYS A 305 -2.26 20.94 -7.24
C LYS A 305 -2.41 19.67 -8.10
N ILE A 306 -2.50 18.49 -7.46
CA ILE A 306 -2.82 17.25 -8.15
C ILE A 306 -4.20 17.37 -8.81
N GLN A 307 -4.41 16.61 -9.89
CA GLN A 307 -5.66 16.65 -10.66
C GLN A 307 -6.65 15.57 -10.25
N ARG A 308 -6.17 14.48 -9.64
CA ARG A 308 -6.98 13.31 -9.27
C ARG A 308 -6.38 12.64 -8.03
N LEU A 309 -7.21 12.41 -7.02
CA LEU A 309 -6.87 11.64 -5.83
C LEU A 309 -7.83 10.45 -5.72
N ALA A 310 -7.36 9.27 -6.06
CA ALA A 310 -8.10 8.02 -5.94
C ALA A 310 -7.67 7.29 -4.66
N CYS A 311 -8.05 7.81 -3.52
CA CYS A 311 -7.73 7.20 -2.24
C CYS A 311 -8.71 6.10 -1.85
N ASN A 312 -8.31 5.19 -0.96
CA ASN A 312 -9.12 4.11 -0.41
C ASN A 312 -8.47 3.50 0.84
N HIS A 313 -8.90 2.28 1.23
CA HIS A 313 -8.27 1.44 2.26
C HIS A 313 -8.07 2.19 3.58
N CYS A 314 -6.83 2.27 4.08
CA CYS A 314 -6.47 2.90 5.36
C CYS A 314 -6.55 4.45 5.35
N THR A 315 -6.99 5.08 4.27
CA THR A 315 -7.22 6.53 4.23
C THR A 315 -8.28 6.97 5.25
N GLY A 316 -9.34 6.17 5.41
CA GLY A 316 -10.51 6.47 6.20
C GLY A 316 -11.53 7.38 5.50
N TRP A 317 -12.82 7.10 5.69
CA TRP A 317 -13.92 7.83 5.04
C TRP A 317 -13.99 9.28 5.49
N ILE A 318 -13.81 9.53 6.81
CA ILE A 318 -13.87 10.89 7.38
C ILE A 318 -12.87 11.81 6.68
N TRP A 319 -11.63 11.35 6.45
CA TRP A 319 -10.64 12.17 5.78
C TRP A 319 -10.98 12.40 4.31
N ALA A 320 -11.40 11.36 3.60
CA ALA A 320 -11.75 11.45 2.18
C ALA A 320 -12.90 12.43 1.93
N GLU A 321 -13.95 12.37 2.76
CA GLU A 321 -15.10 13.27 2.70
C GLU A 321 -14.71 14.73 2.99
N LYS A 322 -13.92 14.97 4.05
CA LYS A 322 -13.44 16.32 4.39
C LYS A 322 -12.49 16.87 3.35
N ALA A 323 -11.61 16.03 2.78
CA ALA A 323 -10.72 16.42 1.69
C ALA A 323 -11.51 16.85 0.44
N ALA A 324 -12.51 16.06 0.06
CA ALA A 324 -13.41 16.38 -1.05
C ALA A 324 -14.17 17.68 -0.80
N ALA A 325 -14.75 17.87 0.39
CA ALA A 325 -15.44 19.09 0.78
C ALA A 325 -14.53 20.32 0.76
N ALA A 326 -13.23 20.14 1.08
CA ALA A 326 -12.22 21.20 1.01
C ALA A 326 -11.71 21.46 -0.42
N GLY A 327 -12.21 20.76 -1.44
CA GLY A 327 -11.85 20.94 -2.85
C GLY A 327 -10.59 20.18 -3.29
N VAL A 328 -10.18 19.11 -2.56
CA VAL A 328 -9.24 18.13 -3.10
C VAL A 328 -9.98 17.31 -4.17
N PRO A 329 -9.36 17.01 -5.32
CA PRO A 329 -10.03 16.29 -6.43
C PRO A 329 -10.15 14.79 -6.14
N VAL A 330 -10.87 14.44 -5.07
CA VAL A 330 -11.12 13.05 -4.66
C VAL A 330 -12.04 12.38 -5.67
N VAL A 331 -11.62 11.21 -6.16
CA VAL A 331 -12.41 10.37 -7.06
C VAL A 331 -13.32 9.48 -6.23
N LYS A 332 -14.62 9.61 -6.43
CA LYS A 332 -15.62 8.81 -5.72
C LYS A 332 -15.74 7.42 -6.34
N GLY A 333 -16.03 6.44 -5.51
CA GLY A 333 -16.35 5.09 -5.91
C GLY A 333 -17.78 4.95 -6.45
N THR A 334 -18.09 3.72 -6.87
CA THR A 334 -19.41 3.33 -7.36
C THR A 334 -20.05 2.30 -6.42
N ASP A 335 -21.23 1.81 -6.80
CA ASP A 335 -21.93 0.73 -6.05
C ASP A 335 -21.42 -0.68 -6.42
N LYS A 336 -20.37 -0.81 -7.21
CA LYS A 336 -19.83 -2.11 -7.63
C LYS A 336 -19.42 -3.00 -6.46
N TYR A 337 -18.94 -2.40 -5.36
CA TYR A 337 -18.61 -3.14 -4.15
C TYR A 337 -19.72 -4.09 -3.68
N LYS A 338 -20.99 -3.77 -3.96
CA LYS A 338 -22.14 -4.61 -3.58
C LYS A 338 -22.08 -6.00 -4.20
N SER A 339 -21.51 -6.13 -5.41
CA SER A 339 -21.31 -7.42 -6.07
C SER A 339 -20.17 -8.24 -5.45
N TYR A 340 -19.31 -7.61 -4.65
CA TYR A 340 -18.19 -8.23 -3.94
C TYR A 340 -18.49 -8.50 -2.47
N ALA A 341 -19.66 -8.13 -1.97
CA ALA A 341 -20.04 -8.23 -0.55
C ALA A 341 -20.38 -9.68 -0.13
N LYS A 342 -19.46 -10.62 -0.33
CA LYS A 342 -19.63 -12.02 0.06
C LYS A 342 -19.67 -12.23 1.57
N GLN A 343 -18.85 -11.49 2.32
CA GLN A 343 -18.59 -11.76 3.72
C GLN A 343 -19.08 -10.66 4.65
N SER A 344 -19.06 -9.39 4.25
CA SER A 344 -19.46 -8.30 5.11
C SER A 344 -19.94 -7.07 4.37
N SER A 345 -21.02 -6.47 4.88
CA SER A 345 -21.49 -5.15 4.46
C SER A 345 -20.67 -4.00 5.08
N VAL A 346 -19.81 -4.29 6.05
CA VAL A 346 -19.05 -3.27 6.80
C VAL A 346 -17.89 -2.72 5.99
N ALA A 347 -17.40 -3.50 5.03
CA ALA A 347 -16.21 -3.19 4.26
C ALA A 347 -16.29 -1.85 3.52
N THR A 348 -17.49 -1.38 3.17
CA THR A 348 -17.67 -0.18 2.34
C THR A 348 -18.89 0.59 2.78
N ALA A 349 -18.71 1.48 3.75
CA ALA A 349 -19.81 2.26 4.32
C ALA A 349 -20.27 3.42 3.41
N SER A 350 -19.41 3.92 2.52
CA SER A 350 -19.73 5.00 1.59
C SER A 350 -18.89 4.88 0.30
N ASN A 351 -19.25 5.68 -0.70
CA ASN A 351 -18.48 5.83 -1.92
C ASN A 351 -17.61 7.10 -1.93
N ALA A 352 -17.16 7.53 -0.77
CA ALA A 352 -16.27 8.70 -0.65
C ALA A 352 -14.94 8.50 -1.39
N PHE A 353 -14.54 7.24 -1.63
CA PHE A 353 -13.36 6.85 -2.40
C PHE A 353 -13.62 5.58 -3.24
N LEU A 354 -12.62 5.15 -4.02
CA LEU A 354 -12.73 3.93 -4.84
C LEU A 354 -12.86 2.68 -3.98
N THR A 355 -13.76 1.80 -4.37
CA THR A 355 -14.11 0.57 -3.67
C THR A 355 -13.92 -0.66 -4.55
N ASN A 356 -14.10 -1.85 -4.01
CA ASN A 356 -13.92 -3.12 -4.72
C ASN A 356 -14.67 -3.12 -6.06
N GLY A 357 -13.99 -3.48 -7.14
CA GLY A 357 -14.53 -3.51 -8.51
C GLY A 357 -14.51 -2.16 -9.24
N ASP A 358 -14.19 -1.06 -8.60
CA ASP A 358 -13.96 0.21 -9.25
C ASP A 358 -12.64 0.24 -10.01
N HIS A 359 -12.47 1.23 -10.87
CA HIS A 359 -11.20 1.49 -11.53
C HIS A 359 -10.97 2.98 -11.77
N ILE A 360 -9.71 3.32 -12.01
CA ILE A 360 -9.31 4.65 -12.46
C ILE A 360 -8.32 4.54 -13.61
N VAL A 361 -8.37 5.52 -14.54
CA VAL A 361 -7.35 5.69 -15.60
C VAL A 361 -6.70 7.05 -15.44
N PHE A 362 -5.40 7.04 -15.32
CA PHE A 362 -4.56 8.24 -15.30
C PHE A 362 -3.97 8.54 -16.67
#